data_2a08ee0cd043e60a859312e38b59b116
#
_entry.id   2a08ee0cd043e60a859312e38b59b116
#
_cell.length_a   1.000
_cell.length_b   1.000
_cell.length_c   1.000
_cell.angle_alpha   90.00
_cell.angle_beta   90.00
_cell.angle_gamma   90.00
#
_symmetry.space_group_name_H-M   'P 1'
#
loop_
_entity.id
_entity.type
_entity.pdbx_description
1 polymer ?
#
loop_
_entity_poly.entity_id
_entity_poly.type
_entity_poly.pdbx_seq_one_letter_code
_entity_poly.pdbx_strand_id
1 'polypeptide(L)'
;MQLMQRLRQSGAFYFFLFAKSNFMSDTNYVTKDTFEKLRVELQHMKGIDRPAASRAIAEAREKGDLKENAEYDAAKEAQGMLEAKIKYLEGVIANARILDENNIDTSKVSILTKVTLTNMGTKKKVTYQIVSEKEADLKEGKISVTSPIGKGLLGKVIGDIAEITAPAGLLKFKIEDITL
;
A
#
# COMPACT_ATOMS: atom_id res chain seq x y z
N MET A 1 -1.51 -17.98 -39.56
CA MET A 1 -2.84 -17.43 -39.29
C MET A 1 -3.77 -18.35 -38.51
N GLN A 2 -3.71 -19.68 -38.65
CA GLN A 2 -4.59 -20.63 -37.94
C GLN A 2 -4.30 -20.77 -36.43
N LEU A 3 -3.09 -20.54 -35.98
CA LEU A 3 -2.74 -20.62 -34.55
C LEU A 3 -3.38 -19.50 -33.70
N MET A 4 -3.51 -18.31 -34.27
CA MET A 4 -4.16 -17.15 -33.60
C MET A 4 -5.68 -17.30 -33.49
N GLN A 5 -6.33 -18.04 -34.37
CA GLN A 5 -7.78 -18.31 -34.30
C GLN A 5 -8.12 -19.37 -33.22
N ARG A 6 -7.26 -20.36 -33.00
CA ARG A 6 -7.46 -21.38 -31.95
C ARG A 6 -7.30 -20.82 -30.55
N LEU A 7 -6.44 -19.81 -30.34
CA LEU A 7 -6.26 -19.16 -29.05
C LEU A 7 -7.42 -18.22 -28.65
N ARG A 8 -8.22 -17.79 -29.63
CA ARG A 8 -9.43 -16.98 -29.36
C ARG A 8 -10.61 -17.76 -28.83
N GLN A 9 -10.65 -19.08 -29.06
CA GLN A 9 -11.77 -19.96 -28.62
C GLN A 9 -11.51 -20.62 -27.25
N SER A 10 -10.30 -20.63 -26.74
CA SER A 10 -9.99 -21.09 -25.41
C SER A 10 -9.84 -19.86 -24.51
N GLY A 11 -10.58 -19.78 -23.39
CA GLY A 11 -10.53 -18.68 -22.41
C GLY A 11 -9.13 -18.28 -21.92
N ALA A 12 -8.07 -18.98 -22.40
CA ALA A 12 -6.66 -18.71 -22.18
C ALA A 12 -6.21 -17.34 -22.72
N PHE A 13 -6.88 -16.80 -23.78
CA PHE A 13 -6.53 -15.48 -24.32
C PHE A 13 -6.96 -14.34 -23.38
N TYR A 14 -8.11 -14.50 -22.72
CA TYR A 14 -8.56 -13.55 -21.70
C TYR A 14 -7.71 -13.63 -20.44
N PHE A 15 -7.28 -14.83 -20.05
CA PHE A 15 -6.39 -15.02 -18.90
C PHE A 15 -4.99 -14.40 -19.15
N PHE A 16 -4.48 -14.51 -20.38
CA PHE A 16 -3.18 -13.92 -20.76
C PHE A 16 -3.23 -12.40 -20.88
N LEU A 17 -4.36 -11.82 -21.34
CA LEU A 17 -4.57 -10.37 -21.35
C LEU A 17 -4.76 -9.81 -19.93
N PHE A 18 -5.48 -10.54 -19.08
CA PHE A 18 -5.69 -10.16 -17.67
C PHE A 18 -4.39 -10.26 -16.84
N ALA A 19 -3.54 -11.25 -17.13
CA ALA A 19 -2.22 -11.37 -16.50
C ALA A 19 -1.23 -10.28 -16.95
N LYS A 20 -1.39 -9.71 -18.15
CA LYS A 20 -0.54 -8.61 -18.64
C LYS A 20 -0.93 -7.23 -18.06
N SER A 21 -2.17 -7.05 -17.59
CA SER A 21 -2.61 -5.77 -17.00
C SER A 21 -2.21 -5.60 -15.54
N ASN A 22 -1.78 -6.67 -14.85
CA ASN A 22 -1.38 -6.62 -13.43
C ASN A 22 0.14 -6.62 -13.21
N PHE A 23 0.95 -6.48 -14.26
CA PHE A 23 2.40 -6.30 -14.12
C PHE A 23 2.80 -4.83 -14.30
N MET A 24 1.99 -3.90 -13.82
CA MET A 24 2.50 -2.57 -13.46
C MET A 24 3.18 -2.76 -12.09
N SER A 25 4.49 -2.66 -12.09
CA SER A 25 5.33 -2.71 -10.91
C SER A 25 4.69 -1.90 -9.78
N ASP A 26 4.29 -2.59 -8.69
CA ASP A 26 3.90 -1.96 -7.43
C ASP A 26 5.14 -1.24 -6.86
N THR A 27 5.49 -0.14 -7.48
CA THR A 27 6.55 0.74 -6.99
C THR A 27 5.97 1.42 -5.76
N ASN A 28 6.38 0.96 -4.58
CA ASN A 28 5.96 1.56 -3.32
C ASN A 28 6.78 2.83 -3.08
N TYR A 29 6.20 3.98 -3.35
CA TYR A 29 6.80 5.26 -2.94
C TYR A 29 6.62 5.43 -1.44
N VAL A 30 7.71 5.66 -0.72
CA VAL A 30 7.71 5.85 0.74
C VAL A 30 8.61 7.02 1.11
N THR A 31 8.32 7.66 2.25
CA THR A 31 9.25 8.62 2.84
C THR A 31 10.47 7.90 3.40
N LYS A 32 11.58 8.62 3.58
CA LYS A 32 12.79 8.07 4.21
C LYS A 32 12.50 7.54 5.62
N ASP A 33 11.70 8.27 6.39
CA ASP A 33 11.30 7.87 7.75
C ASP A 33 10.50 6.57 7.76
N THR A 34 9.54 6.43 6.85
CA THR A 34 8.75 5.20 6.73
C THR A 34 9.62 4.02 6.30
N PHE A 35 10.55 4.24 5.36
CA PHE A 35 11.49 3.20 4.94
C PHE A 35 12.35 2.69 6.10
N GLU A 36 12.91 3.60 6.92
CA GLU A 36 13.72 3.22 8.07
C GLU A 36 12.89 2.50 9.15
N LYS A 37 11.65 2.92 9.41
CA LYS A 37 10.73 2.20 10.32
C LYS A 37 10.46 0.77 9.86
N LEU A 38 10.14 0.57 8.58
CA LEU A 38 9.93 -0.76 8.01
C LEU A 38 11.18 -1.64 8.11
N ARG A 39 12.35 -1.04 7.88
CA ARG A 39 13.63 -1.74 7.98
C ARG A 39 13.93 -2.19 9.42
N VAL A 40 13.71 -1.31 10.40
CA VAL A 40 13.87 -1.65 11.82
C VAL A 40 12.88 -2.75 12.24
N GLU A 41 11.61 -2.66 11.83
CA GLU A 41 10.60 -3.69 12.10
C GLU A 41 11.02 -5.05 11.51
N LEU A 42 11.49 -5.07 10.28
CA LEU A 42 11.99 -6.30 9.64
C LEU A 42 13.19 -6.89 10.39
N GLN A 43 14.14 -6.06 10.82
CA GLN A 43 15.29 -6.50 11.62
C GLN A 43 14.87 -7.09 12.96
N HIS A 44 13.90 -6.47 13.65
CA HIS A 44 13.34 -6.98 14.89
C HIS A 44 12.70 -8.36 14.70
N MET A 45 11.85 -8.51 13.70
CA MET A 45 11.21 -9.79 13.40
C MET A 45 12.22 -10.90 13.10
N LYS A 46 13.27 -10.60 12.32
CA LYS A 46 14.31 -11.59 11.99
C LYS A 46 15.24 -11.90 13.17
N GLY A 47 15.61 -10.89 13.94
CA GLY A 47 16.63 -11.03 15.00
C GLY A 47 16.06 -11.45 16.35
N ILE A 48 14.80 -11.13 16.62
CA ILE A 48 14.16 -11.36 17.93
C ILE A 48 12.99 -12.34 17.82
N ASP A 49 12.00 -12.01 16.96
CA ASP A 49 10.75 -12.77 16.95
C ASP A 49 10.94 -14.17 16.34
N ARG A 50 11.71 -14.29 15.25
CA ARG A 50 11.99 -15.60 14.61
C ARG A 50 12.71 -16.59 15.54
N PRO A 51 13.80 -16.23 16.25
CA PRO A 51 14.38 -17.10 17.27
C PRO A 51 13.42 -17.40 18.43
N ALA A 52 12.58 -16.45 18.84
CA ALA A 52 11.57 -16.69 19.90
C ALA A 52 10.51 -17.71 19.43
N ALA A 53 10.00 -17.59 18.21
CA ALA A 53 9.08 -18.56 17.63
C ALA A 53 9.70 -19.98 17.55
N SER A 54 10.98 -20.06 17.17
CA SER A 54 11.69 -21.36 17.13
C SER A 54 11.83 -21.98 18.51
N ARG A 55 12.12 -21.17 19.54
CA ARG A 55 12.16 -21.65 20.95
C ARG A 55 10.79 -22.13 21.42
N ALA A 56 9.72 -21.37 21.15
CA ALA A 56 8.36 -21.75 21.52
C ALA A 56 7.95 -23.11 20.91
N ILE A 57 8.34 -23.39 19.67
CA ILE A 57 8.12 -24.71 19.04
C ILE A 57 8.93 -25.81 19.75
N ALA A 58 10.19 -25.53 20.13
CA ALA A 58 11.03 -26.51 20.83
C ALA A 58 10.44 -26.82 22.22
N GLU A 59 10.06 -25.81 22.97
CA GLU A 59 9.42 -25.95 24.30
C GLU A 59 8.10 -26.74 24.22
N ALA A 60 7.28 -26.46 23.19
CA ALA A 60 6.03 -27.18 23.00
C ALA A 60 6.28 -28.67 22.66
N ARG A 61 7.35 -29.01 21.94
CA ARG A 61 7.76 -30.39 21.65
C ARG A 61 8.15 -31.18 22.91
N GLU A 62 8.79 -30.52 23.85
CA GLU A 62 9.25 -31.16 25.11
C GLU A 62 8.11 -31.51 26.06
N LYS A 63 6.92 -30.87 25.89
CA LYS A 63 5.77 -30.99 26.79
C LYS A 63 4.90 -32.26 26.55
N GLY A 64 5.11 -33.05 25.50
CA GLY A 64 4.33 -34.29 25.29
C GLY A 64 4.18 -34.78 23.86
N ASP A 65 3.22 -35.71 23.66
CA ASP A 65 2.97 -36.35 22.34
C ASP A 65 2.51 -35.30 21.31
N LEU A 66 3.25 -35.21 20.19
CA LEU A 66 3.04 -34.24 19.12
C LEU A 66 1.68 -34.37 18.42
N LYS A 67 1.01 -35.52 18.53
CA LYS A 67 -0.27 -35.76 17.83
C LYS A 67 -1.47 -35.08 18.47
N GLU A 68 -1.38 -34.75 19.76
CA GLU A 68 -2.48 -34.08 20.52
C GLU A 68 -2.00 -32.76 21.19
N ASN A 69 -0.85 -32.23 20.78
CA ASN A 69 -0.25 -31.07 21.41
C ASN A 69 -0.73 -29.75 20.75
N ALA A 70 -1.84 -29.20 21.26
CA ALA A 70 -2.41 -27.94 20.80
C ALA A 70 -1.42 -26.75 20.91
N GLU A 71 -0.48 -26.77 21.87
CA GLU A 71 0.54 -25.71 22.00
C GLU A 71 1.56 -25.78 20.85
N TYR A 72 1.91 -26.99 20.41
CA TYR A 72 2.79 -27.16 19.24
C TYR A 72 2.15 -26.64 17.95
N ASP A 73 0.88 -26.97 17.72
CA ASP A 73 0.16 -26.50 16.54
C ASP A 73 0.00 -24.98 16.55
N ALA A 74 -0.35 -24.38 17.69
CA ALA A 74 -0.42 -22.93 17.85
C ALA A 74 0.93 -22.24 17.61
N ALA A 75 2.03 -22.81 18.14
CA ALA A 75 3.38 -22.27 17.92
C ALA A 75 3.80 -22.35 16.44
N LYS A 76 3.44 -23.44 15.75
CA LYS A 76 3.67 -23.58 14.31
C LYS A 76 2.87 -22.60 13.47
N GLU A 77 1.61 -22.38 13.82
CA GLU A 77 0.77 -21.39 13.15
C GLU A 77 1.32 -19.97 13.34
N ALA A 78 1.70 -19.63 14.58
CA ALA A 78 2.33 -18.34 14.90
C ALA A 78 3.64 -18.12 14.10
N GLN A 79 4.49 -19.16 14.00
CA GLN A 79 5.69 -19.11 13.16
C GLN A 79 5.33 -18.87 11.69
N GLY A 80 4.32 -19.57 11.16
CA GLY A 80 3.88 -19.41 9.79
C GLY A 80 3.41 -17.99 9.48
N MET A 81 2.62 -17.38 10.39
CA MET A 81 2.18 -15.99 10.27
C MET A 81 3.35 -15.00 10.33
N LEU A 82 4.32 -15.23 11.22
CA LEU A 82 5.53 -14.41 11.31
C LEU A 82 6.35 -14.45 10.02
N GLU A 83 6.60 -15.65 9.46
CA GLU A 83 7.35 -15.79 8.20
C GLU A 83 6.60 -15.14 7.01
N ALA A 84 5.28 -15.26 6.97
CA ALA A 84 4.48 -14.56 5.96
C ALA A 84 4.62 -13.03 6.08
N LYS A 85 4.60 -12.49 7.31
CA LYS A 85 4.80 -11.06 7.56
C LYS A 85 6.21 -10.59 7.19
N ILE A 86 7.24 -11.37 7.54
CA ILE A 86 8.64 -11.10 7.15
C ILE A 86 8.74 -11.03 5.62
N LYS A 87 8.25 -12.05 4.91
CA LYS A 87 8.29 -12.10 3.45
C LYS A 87 7.56 -10.93 2.80
N TYR A 88 6.42 -10.53 3.36
CA TYR A 88 5.66 -9.37 2.90
C TYR A 88 6.48 -8.08 3.05
N LEU A 89 7.07 -7.84 4.24
CA LEU A 89 7.90 -6.65 4.49
C LEU A 89 9.17 -6.63 3.62
N GLU A 90 9.82 -7.78 3.40
CA GLU A 90 10.93 -7.88 2.45
C GLU A 90 10.53 -7.44 1.05
N GLY A 91 9.36 -7.87 0.57
CA GLY A 91 8.82 -7.45 -0.72
C GLY A 91 8.52 -5.94 -0.78
N VAL A 92 7.93 -5.39 0.28
CA VAL A 92 7.66 -3.94 0.38
C VAL A 92 8.96 -3.14 0.32
N ILE A 93 9.98 -3.52 1.10
CA ILE A 93 11.28 -2.85 1.16
C ILE A 93 12.05 -2.99 -0.17
N ALA A 94 12.04 -4.18 -0.79
CA ALA A 94 12.72 -4.43 -2.06
C ALA A 94 12.15 -3.57 -3.21
N ASN A 95 10.84 -3.29 -3.18
CA ASN A 95 10.16 -2.49 -4.19
C ASN A 95 9.97 -1.02 -3.76
N ALA A 96 10.52 -0.62 -2.60
CA ALA A 96 10.41 0.74 -2.09
C ALA A 96 11.25 1.71 -2.92
N ARG A 97 10.65 2.85 -3.26
CA ARG A 97 11.34 4.01 -3.80
C ARG A 97 11.23 5.16 -2.81
N ILE A 98 12.38 5.57 -2.28
CA ILE A 98 12.45 6.68 -1.34
C ILE A 98 12.20 7.96 -2.14
N LEU A 99 11.21 8.73 -1.72
CA LEU A 99 10.95 10.06 -2.27
C LEU A 99 11.88 11.08 -1.61
N ASP A 100 12.51 11.88 -2.44
CA ASP A 100 13.29 13.03 -1.97
C ASP A 100 12.35 14.22 -1.78
N GLU A 101 12.06 14.53 -0.52
CA GLU A 101 11.14 15.61 -0.13
C GLU A 101 11.64 16.99 -0.59
N ASN A 102 12.96 17.14 -0.85
CA ASN A 102 13.54 18.41 -1.27
C ASN A 102 13.32 18.74 -2.75
N ASN A 103 12.91 17.78 -3.56
CA ASN A 103 12.71 17.91 -5.00
C ASN A 103 11.24 17.78 -5.45
N ILE A 104 10.29 18.02 -4.54
CA ILE A 104 8.87 17.91 -4.86
C ILE A 104 8.39 19.17 -5.56
N ASP A 105 7.86 19.03 -6.78
CA ASP A 105 7.23 20.11 -7.53
C ASP A 105 5.85 20.43 -6.94
N THR A 106 5.73 21.59 -6.30
CA THR A 106 4.47 22.10 -5.72
C THR A 106 3.61 22.86 -6.72
N SER A 107 4.03 23.01 -7.98
CA SER A 107 3.21 23.63 -9.03
C SER A 107 1.96 22.80 -9.35
N LYS A 108 1.99 21.51 -9.05
CA LYS A 108 0.90 20.56 -9.26
C LYS A 108 0.79 19.57 -8.12
N VAL A 109 -0.40 19.03 -7.94
CA VAL A 109 -0.63 17.97 -6.94
C VAL A 109 0.19 16.73 -7.28
N SER A 110 1.08 16.35 -6.39
CA SER A 110 1.92 15.17 -6.50
C SER A 110 1.95 14.41 -5.16
N ILE A 111 2.62 13.28 -5.14
CA ILE A 111 2.81 12.52 -3.90
C ILE A 111 3.63 13.36 -2.90
N LEU A 112 3.26 13.29 -1.62
CA LEU A 112 3.74 14.06 -0.46
C LEU A 112 3.26 15.52 -0.41
N THR A 113 2.59 16.08 -1.43
CA THR A 113 2.03 17.43 -1.33
C THR A 113 0.80 17.46 -0.43
N LYS A 114 0.65 18.54 0.33
CA LYS A 114 -0.57 18.92 1.05
C LYS A 114 -1.43 19.79 0.15
N VAL A 115 -2.68 19.41 -0.01
CA VAL A 115 -3.61 20.10 -0.91
C VAL A 115 -4.78 20.61 -0.10
N THR A 116 -4.99 21.92 -0.13
CA THR A 116 -6.17 22.55 0.46
C THR A 116 -7.27 22.62 -0.57
N LEU A 117 -8.40 22.03 -0.27
CA LEU A 117 -9.54 21.85 -1.15
C LEU A 117 -10.77 22.55 -0.59
N THR A 118 -11.58 23.16 -1.44
CA THR A 118 -12.93 23.63 -1.10
C THR A 118 -13.96 22.72 -1.78
N ASN A 119 -14.78 22.04 -0.99
CA ASN A 119 -15.92 21.28 -1.51
C ASN A 119 -16.97 22.26 -2.04
N MET A 120 -17.25 22.20 -3.34
CA MET A 120 -18.14 23.16 -4.00
C MET A 120 -19.61 23.03 -3.58
N GLY A 121 -20.04 21.85 -3.14
CA GLY A 121 -21.40 21.62 -2.65
C GLY A 121 -21.61 22.15 -1.23
N THR A 122 -20.70 21.82 -0.30
CA THR A 122 -20.83 22.18 1.13
C THR A 122 -20.10 23.45 1.52
N LYS A 123 -19.26 24.01 0.64
CA LYS A 123 -18.38 25.18 0.87
C LYS A 123 -17.36 24.98 2.02
N LYS A 124 -17.17 23.73 2.49
CA LYS A 124 -16.19 23.42 3.52
C LYS A 124 -14.80 23.30 2.92
N LYS A 125 -13.82 23.84 3.62
CA LYS A 125 -12.39 23.65 3.31
C LYS A 125 -11.87 22.43 4.05
N VAL A 126 -11.06 21.63 3.37
CA VAL A 126 -10.37 20.46 3.91
C VAL A 126 -8.96 20.43 3.35
N THR A 127 -8.01 20.01 4.16
CA THR A 127 -6.62 19.83 3.72
C THR A 127 -6.28 18.35 3.78
N TYR A 128 -5.75 17.83 2.69
CA TYR A 128 -5.30 16.46 2.59
C TYR A 128 -3.84 16.40 2.15
N GLN A 129 -3.09 15.48 2.73
CA GLN A 129 -1.77 15.11 2.24
C GLN A 129 -1.89 13.88 1.34
N ILE A 130 -1.34 13.98 0.13
CA ILE A 130 -1.33 12.85 -0.81
C ILE A 130 -0.12 11.97 -0.49
N VAL A 131 -0.37 10.72 -0.12
CA VAL A 131 0.65 9.78 0.33
C VAL A 131 0.57 8.44 -0.41
N SER A 132 1.54 7.58 -0.18
CA SER A 132 1.49 6.19 -0.64
C SER A 132 0.36 5.42 0.07
N GLU A 133 -0.07 4.30 -0.50
CA GLU A 133 -1.12 3.46 0.09
C GLU A 133 -0.76 2.98 1.50
N LYS A 134 0.52 2.76 1.77
CA LYS A 134 1.04 2.28 3.08
C LYS A 134 1.01 3.35 4.17
N GLU A 135 1.00 4.61 3.79
CA GLU A 135 1.03 5.76 4.70
C GLU A 135 -0.35 6.42 4.87
N ALA A 136 -1.37 5.91 4.15
CA ALA A 136 -2.70 6.48 4.16
C ALA A 136 -3.38 6.33 5.54
N ASP A 137 -3.79 7.45 6.11
CA ASP A 137 -4.62 7.54 7.32
C ASP A 137 -5.61 8.71 7.20
N LEU A 138 -6.87 8.39 7.01
CA LEU A 138 -7.93 9.40 6.88
C LEU A 138 -8.11 10.25 8.15
N LYS A 139 -7.79 9.73 9.33
CA LYS A 139 -7.90 10.48 10.59
C LYS A 139 -6.86 11.58 10.66
N GLU A 140 -5.69 11.34 10.08
CA GLU A 140 -4.60 12.32 9.96
C GLU A 140 -4.69 13.15 8.68
N GLY A 141 -5.75 13.00 7.87
CA GLY A 141 -5.89 13.68 6.60
C GLY A 141 -4.94 13.18 5.49
N LYS A 142 -4.35 12.00 5.66
CA LYS A 142 -3.47 11.37 4.68
C LYS A 142 -4.27 10.49 3.73
N ILE A 143 -4.28 10.85 2.46
CA ILE A 143 -5.04 10.14 1.41
C ILE A 143 -4.10 9.44 0.46
N SER A 144 -4.39 8.15 0.20
CA SER A 144 -3.65 7.36 -0.79
C SER A 144 -3.78 7.92 -2.19
N VAL A 145 -2.68 7.94 -2.94
CA VAL A 145 -2.66 8.23 -4.40
C VAL A 145 -3.55 7.28 -5.21
N THR A 146 -3.79 6.06 -4.71
CA THR A 146 -4.63 5.05 -5.37
C THR A 146 -6.11 5.22 -5.07
N SER A 147 -6.47 6.02 -4.05
CA SER A 147 -7.86 6.31 -3.69
C SER A 147 -8.57 7.11 -4.79
N PRO A 148 -9.91 7.05 -4.89
CA PRO A 148 -10.66 7.87 -5.86
C PRO A 148 -10.36 9.37 -5.74
N ILE A 149 -10.19 9.87 -4.52
CA ILE A 149 -9.87 11.28 -4.25
C ILE A 149 -8.43 11.56 -4.69
N GLY A 150 -7.46 10.74 -4.29
CA GLY A 150 -6.06 10.89 -4.68
C GLY A 150 -5.88 10.88 -6.21
N LYS A 151 -6.48 9.90 -6.89
CA LYS A 151 -6.45 9.81 -8.36
C LYS A 151 -7.07 11.03 -9.04
N GLY A 152 -8.16 11.57 -8.51
CA GLY A 152 -8.83 12.75 -9.08
C GLY A 152 -8.06 14.06 -8.86
N LEU A 153 -7.18 14.11 -7.86
CA LEU A 153 -6.38 15.29 -7.52
C LEU A 153 -5.01 15.29 -8.21
N LEU A 154 -4.40 14.11 -8.42
CA LEU A 154 -3.06 13.99 -9.01
C LEU A 154 -2.93 14.77 -10.32
N GLY A 155 -1.83 15.55 -10.42
CA GLY A 155 -1.49 16.35 -11.59
C GLY A 155 -2.31 17.62 -11.77
N LYS A 156 -3.30 17.91 -10.91
CA LYS A 156 -4.07 19.15 -10.91
C LYS A 156 -3.23 20.32 -10.38
N VAL A 157 -3.59 21.53 -10.79
CA VAL A 157 -2.94 22.77 -10.35
C VAL A 157 -3.87 23.62 -9.48
N ILE A 158 -3.33 24.63 -8.81
CA ILE A 158 -4.12 25.59 -8.03
C ILE A 158 -5.16 26.27 -8.94
N GLY A 159 -6.41 26.32 -8.46
CA GLY A 159 -7.56 26.87 -9.18
C GLY A 159 -8.37 25.83 -9.96
N ASP A 160 -7.83 24.65 -10.22
CA ASP A 160 -8.53 23.57 -10.91
C ASP A 160 -9.71 23.03 -10.09
N ILE A 161 -10.69 22.47 -10.81
CA ILE A 161 -11.79 21.72 -10.22
C ILE A 161 -11.54 20.23 -10.47
N ALA A 162 -11.48 19.46 -9.39
CA ALA A 162 -11.42 18.02 -9.43
C ALA A 162 -12.83 17.43 -9.27
N GLU A 163 -13.29 16.67 -10.25
CA GLU A 163 -14.52 15.90 -10.20
C GLU A 163 -14.19 14.47 -9.78
N ILE A 164 -14.71 14.04 -8.65
CA ILE A 164 -14.37 12.77 -8.02
C ILE A 164 -15.63 11.93 -7.84
N THR A 165 -15.64 10.76 -8.46
CA THR A 165 -16.70 9.78 -8.27
C THR A 165 -16.41 9.00 -6.99
N ALA A 166 -17.20 9.25 -5.95
CA ALA A 166 -17.16 8.53 -4.68
C ALA A 166 -18.42 7.69 -4.52
N PRO A 167 -18.46 6.69 -3.63
CA PRO A 167 -19.67 5.92 -3.33
C PRO A 167 -20.87 6.79 -2.92
N ALA A 168 -20.60 7.97 -2.36
CA ALA A 168 -21.63 8.95 -1.97
C ALA A 168 -22.10 9.86 -3.12
N GLY A 169 -21.57 9.66 -4.36
CA GLY A 169 -21.92 10.46 -5.53
C GLY A 169 -20.72 11.26 -6.10
N LEU A 170 -21.04 12.14 -7.05
CA LEU A 170 -20.03 13.00 -7.67
C LEU A 170 -19.70 14.18 -6.74
N LEU A 171 -18.46 14.24 -6.31
CA LEU A 171 -17.93 15.36 -5.50
C LEU A 171 -17.11 16.27 -6.38
N LYS A 172 -17.28 17.59 -6.20
CA LYS A 172 -16.49 18.64 -6.89
C LYS A 172 -15.68 19.41 -5.87
N PHE A 173 -14.36 19.37 -6.02
CA PHE A 173 -13.41 20.08 -5.17
C PHE A 173 -12.64 21.10 -6.00
N LYS A 174 -12.57 22.33 -5.51
CA LYS A 174 -11.68 23.35 -6.05
C LYS A 174 -10.37 23.31 -5.28
N ILE A 175 -9.24 23.29 -5.99
CA ILE A 175 -7.91 23.35 -5.41
C ILE A 175 -7.58 24.80 -5.08
N GLU A 176 -7.36 25.07 -3.79
CA GLU A 176 -7.07 26.41 -3.30
C GLU A 176 -5.56 26.63 -3.11
N ASP A 177 -4.85 25.59 -2.64
CA ASP A 177 -3.43 25.70 -2.33
C ASP A 177 -2.74 24.35 -2.40
N ILE A 178 -1.44 24.36 -2.73
CA ILE A 178 -0.57 23.17 -2.78
C ILE A 178 0.73 23.51 -2.06
N THR A 179 1.02 22.79 -0.94
CA THR A 179 2.21 22.96 -0.11
C THR A 179 2.90 21.61 0.14
N LEU A 180 4.01 21.62 0.85
CA LEU A 180 4.69 20.41 1.38
C LEU A 180 4.24 20.08 2.79
#